data_0733fd81e21e77df3144a6799f48f060
#
_entry.id   0733fd81e21e77df3144a6799f48f060
#
_cell.length_a   1.000
_cell.length_b   1.000
_cell.length_c   1.000
_cell.angle_alpha   90.00
_cell.angle_beta   90.00
_cell.angle_gamma   90.00
#
_symmetry.space_group_name_H-M   'P 1'
#
loop_
_entity.id
_entity.type
_entity.pdbx_description
1 polymer ?
#
loop_
_entity_poly.entity_id
_entity_poly.type
_entity_poly.pdbx_seq_one_letter_code
_entity_poly.pdbx_strand_id
1 'polypeptide(L)'
;IYGTGKPDTDYMMLFASQNAVTEEIVLAKNYSLALSISHFGTYDTFGQNKRAYNKKFVDSFLMKDGSRFTDRDGWETMEYYDQVEDRDPRLAQIIRCPGYHRIDDDVQYAPDFGNTCTGYQVVKYAQSYNILDMNWAATDNDLHIFRAAEVYLNYAEAMAERTDVSI
;
A
#
# COMPACT_ATOMS: atom_id res chain seq x y z
N ILE A 1 10.30 13.61 -0.93
CA ILE A 1 9.51 12.37 -1.05
C ILE A 1 10.49 11.21 -1.10
N TYR A 2 10.25 10.19 -0.29
CA TYR A 2 11.08 9.00 -0.24
C TYR A 2 11.13 8.29 -1.61
N GLY A 3 12.34 7.89 -2.01
CA GLY A 3 12.56 7.10 -3.20
C GLY A 3 14.03 6.70 -3.31
N THR A 4 14.28 5.43 -3.55
CA THR A 4 15.63 4.87 -3.77
C THR A 4 15.93 4.65 -5.25
N GLY A 5 15.03 5.09 -6.13
CA GLY A 5 15.08 4.85 -7.57
C GLY A 5 14.47 3.52 -8.00
N LYS A 6 13.74 2.85 -7.12
CA LYS A 6 13.07 1.56 -7.37
C LYS A 6 11.54 1.71 -7.24
N PRO A 7 10.87 2.29 -8.24
CA PRO A 7 9.44 2.63 -8.16
C PRO A 7 8.55 1.41 -7.90
N ASP A 8 9.01 0.21 -8.26
CA ASP A 8 8.25 -1.04 -8.07
C ASP A 8 8.30 -1.57 -6.62
N THR A 9 9.15 -1.01 -5.75
CA THR A 9 9.32 -1.47 -4.36
C THR A 9 9.35 -0.33 -3.34
N ASP A 10 9.70 0.89 -3.73
CA ASP A 10 9.92 2.01 -2.80
C ASP A 10 8.68 2.30 -1.94
N TYR A 11 7.48 2.23 -2.55
CA TYR A 11 6.26 2.50 -1.81
C TYR A 11 5.97 1.43 -0.74
N MET A 12 6.21 0.16 -1.06
CA MET A 12 6.09 -0.93 -0.08
C MET A 12 7.12 -0.78 1.04
N MET A 13 8.38 -0.49 0.69
CA MET A 13 9.48 -0.33 1.64
C MET A 13 9.24 0.84 2.60
N LEU A 14 8.68 1.95 2.13
CA LEU A 14 8.31 3.09 2.98
C LEU A 14 7.40 2.67 4.14
N PHE A 15 6.37 1.86 3.85
CA PHE A 15 5.40 1.44 4.86
C PHE A 15 5.82 0.22 5.68
N ALA A 16 6.79 -0.55 5.20
CA ALA A 16 7.33 -1.70 5.91
C ALA A 16 8.52 -1.37 6.81
N SER A 17 9.07 -0.16 6.67
CA SER A 17 10.21 0.31 7.49
C SER A 17 9.90 0.22 8.97
N GLN A 18 10.87 -0.29 9.75
CA GLN A 18 10.75 -0.38 11.22
C GLN A 18 10.49 0.97 11.85
N ASN A 19 11.26 1.98 11.47
CA ASN A 19 11.08 3.35 11.93
C ASN A 19 10.56 4.22 10.79
N ALA A 20 9.79 5.25 11.14
CA ALA A 20 9.31 6.24 10.19
C ALA A 20 10.46 6.92 9.44
N VAL A 21 10.41 6.93 8.11
CA VAL A 21 11.43 7.54 7.26
C VAL A 21 11.28 9.06 7.29
N THR A 22 12.22 9.75 7.94
CA THR A 22 12.12 11.18 8.25
C THR A 22 12.09 12.11 7.04
N GLU A 23 12.59 11.65 5.88
CA GLU A 23 12.54 12.36 4.60
C GLU A 23 11.13 12.46 4.01
N GLU A 24 10.22 11.59 4.42
CA GLU A 24 8.85 11.53 3.93
C GLU A 24 7.81 11.71 5.03
N ILE A 25 8.07 11.17 6.23
CA ILE A 25 7.05 11.07 7.28
C ILE A 25 7.13 12.27 8.21
N VAL A 26 6.05 13.04 8.25
CA VAL A 26 5.91 14.25 9.09
C VAL A 26 5.45 13.88 10.50
N LEU A 27 4.53 12.90 10.60
CA LEU A 27 4.00 12.42 11.86
C LEU A 27 3.73 10.92 11.78
N ALA A 28 4.22 10.18 12.76
CA ALA A 28 3.96 8.76 12.92
C ALA A 28 3.61 8.39 14.37
N LYS A 29 2.88 7.30 14.54
CA LYS A 29 2.76 6.60 15.81
C LYS A 29 3.91 5.61 15.90
N ASN A 30 4.79 5.82 16.86
CA ASN A 30 5.92 4.93 17.11
C ASN A 30 5.49 3.69 17.89
N TYR A 31 6.09 2.57 17.51
CA TYR A 31 5.95 1.28 18.16
C TYR A 31 7.32 0.69 18.50
N SER A 32 7.38 -0.18 19.50
CA SER A 32 8.62 -0.82 19.94
C SER A 32 8.32 -2.05 20.79
N LEU A 33 8.73 -3.21 20.34
CA LEU A 33 8.62 -4.45 21.13
C LEU A 33 9.41 -4.39 22.43
N ALA A 34 10.54 -3.68 22.44
CA ALA A 34 11.34 -3.49 23.65
C ALA A 34 10.59 -2.71 24.75
N LEU A 35 9.64 -1.86 24.37
CA LEU A 35 8.76 -1.12 25.26
C LEU A 35 7.38 -1.77 25.44
N SER A 36 7.19 -2.99 24.92
CA SER A 36 5.90 -3.70 24.90
C SER A 36 4.78 -2.91 24.22
N ILE A 37 5.13 -2.10 23.21
CA ILE A 37 4.18 -1.34 22.40
C ILE A 37 4.20 -1.92 20.98
N SER A 38 3.17 -2.65 20.62
CA SER A 38 3.07 -3.36 19.34
C SER A 38 1.67 -3.23 18.73
N HIS A 39 1.54 -3.70 17.49
CA HIS A 39 0.27 -3.79 16.79
C HIS A 39 0.18 -5.10 15.98
N PHE A 40 -0.96 -5.34 15.32
CA PHE A 40 -1.22 -6.59 14.60
C PHE A 40 -1.10 -6.43 13.06
N GLY A 41 -0.40 -5.42 12.55
CA GLY A 41 -0.43 -5.06 11.13
C GLY A 41 -0.10 -6.20 10.18
N THR A 42 1.01 -6.91 10.39
CA THR A 42 1.40 -8.04 9.54
C THR A 42 0.51 -9.25 9.79
N TYR A 43 0.17 -9.55 11.04
CA TYR A 43 -0.77 -10.61 11.37
C TYR A 43 -2.14 -10.39 10.72
N ASP A 44 -2.66 -9.16 10.77
CA ASP A 44 -3.91 -8.78 10.13
C ASP A 44 -3.87 -8.94 8.60
N THR A 45 -2.70 -8.79 7.99
CA THR A 45 -2.49 -8.93 6.55
C THR A 45 -2.54 -10.39 6.11
N PHE A 46 -1.86 -11.27 6.83
CA PHE A 46 -1.71 -12.69 6.47
C PHE A 46 -2.57 -13.63 7.31
N GLY A 47 -3.16 -13.15 8.38
CA GLY A 47 -4.04 -13.89 9.26
C GLY A 47 -5.51 -13.95 8.79
N GLN A 48 -6.41 -14.23 9.70
CA GLN A 48 -7.83 -14.51 9.38
C GLN A 48 -8.73 -13.26 9.31
N ASN A 49 -8.18 -12.04 9.44
CA ASN A 49 -8.99 -10.83 9.54
C ASN A 49 -9.56 -10.34 8.19
N LYS A 50 -9.20 -10.99 7.09
CA LYS A 50 -9.74 -10.76 5.74
C LYS A 50 -9.73 -9.29 5.30
N ARG A 51 -8.68 -8.56 5.68
CA ARG A 51 -8.52 -7.14 5.31
C ARG A 51 -8.45 -6.98 3.80
N ALA A 52 -9.23 -6.03 3.29
CA ALA A 52 -9.32 -5.81 1.86
C ALA A 52 -9.63 -4.34 1.54
N TYR A 53 -9.18 -3.89 0.37
CA TYR A 53 -9.67 -2.65 -0.21
C TYR A 53 -10.97 -2.88 -0.97
N ASN A 54 -11.79 -1.85 -1.07
CA ASN A 54 -12.97 -1.90 -1.92
C ASN A 54 -12.60 -1.68 -3.40
N LYS A 55 -13.48 -2.16 -4.30
CA LYS A 55 -13.25 -2.07 -5.75
C LYS A 55 -13.05 -0.62 -6.20
N LYS A 56 -13.86 0.33 -5.73
CA LYS A 56 -13.78 1.74 -6.10
C LYS A 56 -12.40 2.34 -5.82
N PHE A 57 -11.78 1.99 -4.69
CA PHE A 57 -10.43 2.43 -4.35
C PHE A 57 -9.40 1.82 -5.32
N VAL A 58 -9.50 0.53 -5.61
CA VAL A 58 -8.60 -0.14 -6.57
C VAL A 58 -8.76 0.42 -7.98
N ASP A 59 -10.00 0.67 -8.42
CA ASP A 59 -10.31 1.25 -9.74
C ASP A 59 -9.76 2.67 -9.90
N SER A 60 -9.56 3.42 -8.80
CA SER A 60 -9.02 4.78 -8.84
C SER A 60 -7.53 4.86 -9.19
N PHE A 61 -6.80 3.76 -9.10
CA PHE A 61 -5.43 3.72 -9.58
C PHE A 61 -5.40 3.81 -11.11
N LEU A 62 -4.48 4.57 -11.64
CA LEU A 62 -4.32 4.73 -13.08
C LEU A 62 -3.66 3.49 -13.71
N MET A 63 -3.74 3.40 -15.01
CA MET A 63 -2.90 2.51 -15.80
C MET A 63 -1.45 3.02 -15.79
N LYS A 64 -0.50 2.19 -16.17
CA LYS A 64 0.93 2.53 -16.23
C LYS A 64 1.23 3.67 -17.20
N ASP A 65 0.41 3.85 -18.23
CA ASP A 65 0.49 4.94 -19.20
C ASP A 65 -0.20 6.24 -18.74
N GLY A 66 -0.82 6.24 -17.55
CA GLY A 66 -1.53 7.37 -16.98
C GLY A 66 -3.02 7.47 -17.34
N SER A 67 -3.55 6.59 -18.17
CA SER A 67 -4.98 6.54 -18.48
C SER A 67 -5.78 6.00 -17.29
N ARG A 68 -7.10 6.24 -17.28
CA ARG A 68 -7.96 5.69 -16.24
C ARG A 68 -8.27 4.22 -16.55
N PHE A 69 -8.23 3.39 -15.53
CA PHE A 69 -8.67 1.99 -15.65
C PHE A 69 -10.12 1.87 -16.12
N THR A 70 -10.98 2.74 -15.61
CA THR A 70 -12.42 2.75 -15.92
C THR A 70 -12.76 3.23 -17.33
N ASP A 71 -11.78 3.70 -18.11
CA ASP A 71 -11.96 4.06 -19.51
C ASP A 71 -11.74 2.85 -20.46
N ARG A 72 -11.35 1.68 -19.91
CA ARG A 72 -11.19 0.45 -20.68
C ARG A 72 -12.54 -0.23 -20.94
N ASP A 73 -12.71 -0.73 -22.16
CA ASP A 73 -13.91 -1.51 -22.50
C ASP A 73 -14.04 -2.75 -21.61
N GLY A 74 -15.21 -2.94 -21.01
CA GLY A 74 -15.51 -4.12 -20.18
C GLY A 74 -14.84 -4.14 -18.79
N TRP A 75 -14.28 -3.04 -18.33
CA TRP A 75 -13.55 -2.96 -17.05
C TRP A 75 -14.35 -3.49 -15.84
N GLU A 76 -15.68 -3.35 -15.85
CA GLU A 76 -16.54 -3.79 -14.73
C GLU A 76 -16.56 -5.31 -14.53
N THR A 77 -16.33 -6.06 -15.61
CA THR A 77 -16.43 -7.53 -15.65
C THR A 77 -15.10 -8.24 -15.88
N MET A 78 -13.99 -7.48 -15.87
CA MET A 78 -12.66 -8.06 -16.03
C MET A 78 -12.32 -9.02 -14.89
N GLU A 79 -11.63 -10.11 -15.20
CA GLU A 79 -11.06 -11.02 -14.22
C GLU A 79 -9.97 -10.34 -13.38
N TYR A 80 -9.71 -10.85 -12.19
CA TYR A 80 -8.78 -10.23 -11.25
C TYR A 80 -7.39 -9.96 -11.85
N TYR A 81 -6.85 -10.89 -12.64
CA TYR A 81 -5.55 -10.72 -13.28
C TYR A 81 -5.54 -9.49 -14.19
N ASP A 82 -6.53 -9.36 -15.07
CA ASP A 82 -6.64 -8.25 -16.03
C ASP A 82 -6.91 -6.90 -15.33
N GLN A 83 -7.54 -6.93 -14.17
CA GLN A 83 -7.79 -5.73 -13.36
C GLN A 83 -6.53 -5.13 -12.76
N VAL A 84 -5.50 -5.95 -12.49
CA VAL A 84 -4.28 -5.53 -11.79
C VAL A 84 -3.06 -5.44 -12.69
N GLU A 85 -3.16 -5.91 -13.93
CA GLU A 85 -2.10 -5.85 -14.92
C GLU A 85 -1.92 -4.43 -15.47
N ASP A 86 -0.68 -4.03 -15.74
CA ASP A 86 -0.29 -2.73 -16.31
C ASP A 86 -0.84 -1.50 -15.56
N ARG A 87 -1.05 -1.63 -14.26
CA ARG A 87 -1.48 -0.54 -13.39
C ARG A 87 -0.30 0.25 -12.81
N ASP A 88 -0.62 1.40 -12.24
CA ASP A 88 0.32 2.16 -11.41
C ASP A 88 1.07 1.20 -10.46
N PRO A 89 2.42 1.22 -10.45
CA PRO A 89 3.21 0.25 -9.67
C PRO A 89 2.91 0.25 -8.18
N ARG A 90 2.33 1.34 -7.65
CA ARG A 90 1.92 1.41 -6.24
C ARG A 90 0.77 0.46 -5.90
N LEU A 91 -0.08 0.10 -6.88
CA LEU A 91 -1.16 -0.86 -6.64
C LEU A 91 -0.61 -2.22 -6.21
N ALA A 92 0.37 -2.76 -6.96
CA ALA A 92 0.98 -4.05 -6.64
C ALA A 92 1.77 -4.05 -5.31
N GLN A 93 2.05 -2.86 -4.75
CA GLN A 93 2.75 -2.70 -3.47
C GLN A 93 1.81 -2.59 -2.26
N ILE A 94 0.50 -2.51 -2.48
CA ILE A 94 -0.48 -2.40 -1.40
C ILE A 94 -1.52 -3.52 -1.40
N ILE A 95 -1.70 -4.23 -2.53
CA ILE A 95 -2.55 -5.42 -2.62
C ILE A 95 -1.73 -6.62 -3.09
N ARG A 96 -2.19 -7.82 -2.73
CA ARG A 96 -1.55 -9.08 -3.11
C ARG A 96 -1.85 -9.41 -4.57
N CYS A 97 -1.10 -8.79 -5.49
CA CYS A 97 -1.16 -9.05 -6.92
C CYS A 97 -0.48 -10.38 -7.31
N PRO A 98 -0.74 -10.91 -8.51
CA PRO A 98 0.08 -11.98 -9.09
C PRO A 98 1.56 -11.61 -9.07
N GLY A 99 2.42 -12.54 -8.64
CA GLY A 99 3.86 -12.28 -8.51
C GLY A 99 4.28 -11.58 -7.22
N TYR A 100 3.37 -11.35 -6.29
CA TYR A 100 3.71 -10.74 -5.00
C TYR A 100 4.73 -11.58 -4.23
N HIS A 101 5.75 -10.90 -3.73
CA HIS A 101 6.71 -11.41 -2.76
C HIS A 101 6.63 -10.60 -1.48
N ARG A 102 6.74 -11.26 -0.36
CA ARG A 102 6.99 -10.56 0.90
C ARG A 102 8.45 -10.08 0.92
N ILE A 103 8.73 -8.98 1.59
CA ILE A 103 10.11 -8.49 1.76
C ILE A 103 10.96 -9.58 2.39
N ASP A 104 12.17 -9.80 1.84
CA ASP A 104 13.12 -10.84 2.24
C ASP A 104 12.61 -12.28 2.12
N ASP A 105 11.64 -12.52 1.27
CA ASP A 105 11.11 -13.84 0.94
C ASP A 105 11.13 -14.04 -0.58
N ASP A 106 11.81 -15.10 -1.03
CA ASP A 106 11.90 -15.46 -2.45
C ASP A 106 10.64 -16.20 -2.95
N VAL A 107 9.72 -16.55 -2.05
CA VAL A 107 8.50 -17.26 -2.41
C VAL A 107 7.49 -16.30 -3.04
N GLN A 108 7.00 -16.68 -4.22
CA GLN A 108 5.85 -16.02 -4.83
C GLN A 108 4.54 -16.48 -4.21
N TYR A 109 3.75 -15.52 -3.80
CA TYR A 109 2.42 -15.77 -3.22
C TYR A 109 1.33 -15.43 -4.23
N ALA A 110 0.52 -16.42 -4.60
CA ALA A 110 -0.69 -16.18 -5.37
C ALA A 110 -1.70 -15.34 -4.55
N PRO A 111 -2.57 -14.57 -5.21
CA PRO A 111 -3.72 -13.95 -4.54
C PRO A 111 -4.51 -14.99 -3.72
N ASP A 112 -4.84 -14.64 -2.50
CA ASP A 112 -5.56 -15.53 -1.58
C ASP A 112 -6.99 -15.02 -1.36
N PHE A 113 -7.89 -15.46 -2.22
CA PHE A 113 -9.30 -15.05 -2.17
C PHE A 113 -10.05 -15.62 -0.95
N GLY A 114 -9.50 -16.64 -0.30
CA GLY A 114 -10.04 -17.16 0.96
C GLY A 114 -9.79 -16.25 2.15
N ASN A 115 -8.74 -15.41 2.07
CA ASN A 115 -8.31 -14.50 3.14
C ASN A 115 -8.57 -13.01 2.82
N THR A 116 -9.62 -12.73 2.09
CA THR A 116 -10.04 -11.37 1.74
C THR A 116 -11.56 -11.31 1.61
N CYS A 117 -12.19 -10.19 1.94
CA CYS A 117 -13.64 -10.02 1.79
C CYS A 117 -14.05 -9.42 0.43
N THR A 118 -13.12 -8.88 -0.35
CA THR A 118 -13.40 -8.23 -1.66
C THR A 118 -12.57 -8.79 -2.82
N GLY A 119 -11.61 -9.66 -2.56
CA GLY A 119 -10.60 -10.10 -3.52
C GLY A 119 -9.30 -9.26 -3.50
N TYR A 120 -9.32 -8.04 -3.00
CA TYR A 120 -8.16 -7.14 -2.97
C TYR A 120 -7.50 -7.14 -1.60
N GLN A 121 -6.80 -8.23 -1.28
CA GLN A 121 -6.13 -8.43 0.01
C GLN A 121 -5.06 -7.35 0.22
N VAL A 122 -5.12 -6.68 1.37
CA VAL A 122 -4.15 -5.64 1.76
C VAL A 122 -2.81 -6.28 2.13
N VAL A 123 -1.70 -5.74 1.59
CA VAL A 123 -0.33 -6.11 1.99
C VAL A 123 0.46 -4.90 2.51
N LYS A 124 -0.16 -3.73 2.54
CA LYS A 124 0.46 -2.51 3.08
C LYS A 124 0.77 -2.66 4.56
N TYR A 125 1.93 -2.18 5.00
CA TYR A 125 2.50 -2.32 6.35
C TYR A 125 2.96 -3.74 6.73
N ALA A 126 2.99 -4.69 5.78
CA ALA A 126 3.60 -5.98 6.03
C ALA A 126 5.13 -5.82 6.18
N GLN A 127 5.67 -6.25 7.31
CA GLN A 127 7.12 -6.24 7.53
C GLN A 127 7.82 -7.39 6.78
N SER A 128 9.17 -7.35 6.80
CA SER A 128 10.03 -8.42 6.28
C SER A 128 9.64 -9.79 6.82
N TYR A 129 9.79 -10.82 5.98
CA TYR A 129 9.59 -12.22 6.36
C TYR A 129 10.53 -12.67 7.50
N ASN A 130 11.70 -12.05 7.59
CA ASN A 130 12.68 -12.35 8.64
C ASN A 130 12.26 -11.87 10.04
N ILE A 131 11.20 -11.05 10.13
CA ILE A 131 10.61 -10.66 11.40
C ILE A 131 9.56 -11.69 11.77
N LEU A 132 9.69 -12.33 12.94
CA LEU A 132 8.73 -13.33 13.46
C LEU A 132 7.46 -12.64 13.93
N ASP A 133 6.62 -12.26 13.00
CA ASP A 133 5.43 -11.45 13.20
C ASP A 133 4.10 -12.20 13.05
N MET A 134 4.17 -13.51 12.84
CA MET A 134 2.97 -14.37 12.83
C MET A 134 2.38 -14.57 14.24
N ASN A 135 3.01 -14.01 15.25
CA ASN A 135 2.49 -13.95 16.61
C ASN A 135 1.55 -12.74 16.80
N TRP A 136 0.64 -12.87 17.74
CA TRP A 136 -0.46 -11.93 18.03
C TRP A 136 -0.03 -10.48 18.32
N ALA A 137 1.22 -10.20 18.61
CA ALA A 137 1.66 -8.89 19.05
C ALA A 137 3.09 -8.56 18.59
N ALA A 138 3.53 -9.07 17.45
CA ALA A 138 4.93 -9.00 17.06
C ALA A 138 5.27 -7.87 16.09
N THR A 139 4.29 -7.11 15.60
CA THR A 139 4.53 -6.03 14.65
C THR A 139 4.78 -4.72 15.38
N ASP A 140 5.90 -4.08 15.12
CA ASP A 140 6.30 -2.82 15.76
C ASP A 140 6.89 -1.79 14.79
N ASN A 141 6.61 -1.92 13.49
CA ASN A 141 6.90 -0.85 12.55
C ASN A 141 5.98 0.35 12.78
N ASP A 142 6.53 1.55 12.61
CA ASP A 142 5.81 2.79 12.84
C ASP A 142 4.62 2.95 11.88
N LEU A 143 3.50 3.44 12.38
CA LEU A 143 2.32 3.74 11.58
C LEU A 143 2.28 5.23 11.22
N HIS A 144 2.30 5.53 9.93
CA HIS A 144 2.34 6.89 9.41
C HIS A 144 0.97 7.56 9.54
N ILE A 145 0.94 8.77 10.10
CA ILE A 145 -0.27 9.59 10.25
C ILE A 145 -0.29 10.68 9.19
N PHE A 146 0.82 11.44 9.03
CA PHE A 146 1.00 12.43 7.98
C PHE A 146 2.32 12.24 7.27
N ARG A 147 2.32 12.44 5.95
CA ARG A 147 3.52 12.35 5.13
C ARG A 147 3.62 13.48 4.11
N ALA A 148 4.83 13.77 3.63
CA ALA A 148 5.12 14.86 2.72
C ALA A 148 4.31 14.79 1.41
N ALA A 149 4.05 13.59 0.89
CA ALA A 149 3.21 13.43 -0.30
C ALA A 149 1.81 14.06 -0.14
N GLU A 150 1.18 13.93 1.04
CA GLU A 150 -0.11 14.58 1.32
C GLU A 150 0.01 16.09 1.30
N VAL A 151 1.07 16.64 1.92
CA VAL A 151 1.33 18.09 1.93
C VAL A 151 1.47 18.64 0.50
N TYR A 152 2.23 17.93 -0.35
CA TYR A 152 2.41 18.35 -1.74
C TYR A 152 1.12 18.26 -2.55
N LEU A 153 0.31 17.22 -2.35
CA LEU A 153 -0.98 17.07 -3.03
C LEU A 153 -1.96 18.16 -2.59
N ASN A 154 -2.06 18.43 -1.29
CA ASN A 154 -2.91 19.50 -0.76
C ASN A 154 -2.48 20.88 -1.29
N TYR A 155 -1.16 21.11 -1.39
CA TYR A 155 -0.65 22.34 -1.99
C TYR A 155 -1.00 22.46 -3.49
N ALA A 156 -0.84 21.38 -4.25
CA ALA A 156 -1.17 21.36 -5.68
C ALA A 156 -2.67 21.59 -5.90
N GLU A 157 -3.54 20.98 -5.10
CA GLU A 157 -4.98 21.19 -5.13
C GLU A 157 -5.34 22.65 -4.82
N ALA A 158 -4.80 23.21 -3.74
CA ALA A 158 -5.03 24.60 -3.37
C ALA A 158 -4.55 25.57 -4.44
N MET A 159 -3.46 25.26 -5.14
CA MET A 159 -2.96 26.08 -6.25
C MET A 159 -3.88 25.99 -7.48
N ALA A 160 -4.41 24.79 -7.79
CA ALA A 160 -5.35 24.60 -8.88
C ALA A 160 -6.65 25.41 -8.63
N GLU A 161 -7.19 25.33 -7.43
CA GLU A 161 -8.39 26.10 -7.03
C GLU A 161 -8.19 27.63 -7.12
N ARG A 162 -6.96 28.11 -6.87
CA ARG A 162 -6.65 29.54 -7.00
C ARG A 162 -6.57 30.03 -8.44
N THR A 163 -6.22 29.19 -9.39
CA THR A 163 -6.12 29.55 -10.82
C THR A 163 -7.49 29.64 -11.48
N ASP A 164 -8.51 29.00 -10.91
CA ASP A 164 -9.90 29.08 -11.38
C ASP A 164 -10.61 30.38 -10.95
N VAL A 165 -9.99 31.17 -10.08
CA VAL A 165 -10.43 32.53 -9.74
C VAL A 165 -9.79 33.53 -10.71
N SER A 166 -10.14 33.47 -12.00
CA SER A 166 -9.93 34.59 -12.91
C SER A 166 -10.97 35.68 -12.57
N ILE A 167 -10.42 36.75 -12.02
CA ILE A 167 -11.11 38.04 -11.79
C ILE A 167 -11.45 38.70 -13.13
#